data_58e124e2d7cd337e3f984619c9db589f
#
_entry.id   58e124e2d7cd337e3f984619c9db589f
#
_cell.length_a   1.000
_cell.length_b   1.000
_cell.length_c   1.000
_cell.angle_alpha   90.00
_cell.angle_beta   90.00
_cell.angle_gamma   90.00
#
_symmetry.space_group_name_H-M   'P 1'
#
loop_
_entity.id
_entity.type
_entity.pdbx_description
1 polymer ?
#
loop_
_entity_poly.entity_id
_entity_poly.type
_entity_poly.pdbx_seq_one_letter_code
_entity_poly.pdbx_strand_id
1 'polypeptide(L)'
;MKTVTLRCIFCLELNQVNLDVASDEKRCTECSKPFLMDRPIRINQEDFKTTVLDSTVPVLVDFYADWCGPCKMVNPIIDDLAEFHQGNLVVGKIDADRAQELMQKIKVTSVPTLILFKSGEEVSRSIGLEPEKIKEMADTAVERDLPNG
;
A
#
# COMPACT_ATOMS: atom_id res chain seq x y z
N MET A 1 -2.58 -6.65 16.97
CA MET A 1 -1.24 -6.76 16.36
C MET A 1 -1.31 -6.21 14.92
N LYS A 2 -0.34 -5.40 14.55
CA LYS A 2 -0.30 -4.79 13.22
C LYS A 2 0.58 -5.63 12.31
N THR A 3 -0.05 -6.35 11.38
CA THR A 3 0.66 -7.24 10.46
C THR A 3 0.23 -7.05 9.02
N VAL A 4 1.17 -7.27 8.11
CA VAL A 4 0.92 -7.31 6.67
C VAL A 4 1.81 -8.40 6.07
N THR A 5 1.28 -9.11 5.08
CA THR A 5 2.06 -10.14 4.38
C THR A 5 2.66 -9.54 3.12
N LEU A 6 3.99 -9.58 3.01
CA LEU A 6 4.75 -8.96 1.94
C LEU A 6 5.63 -9.98 1.23
N ARG A 7 5.78 -9.80 -0.06
CA ARG A 7 6.75 -10.58 -0.83
C ARG A 7 8.11 -9.89 -0.77
N CYS A 8 9.14 -10.65 -0.38
CA CYS A 8 10.50 -10.14 -0.36
C CYS A 8 10.95 -9.84 -1.80
N ILE A 9 11.45 -8.63 -2.02
CA ILE A 9 11.91 -8.22 -3.35
C ILE A 9 13.23 -8.90 -3.76
N PHE A 10 13.94 -9.49 -2.82
CA PHE A 10 15.23 -10.13 -3.08
C PHE A 10 15.11 -11.63 -3.36
N CYS A 11 14.34 -12.36 -2.54
CA CYS A 11 14.22 -13.81 -2.70
C CYS A 11 12.81 -14.28 -3.08
N LEU A 12 11.85 -13.37 -3.15
CA LEU A 12 10.45 -13.60 -3.56
C LEU A 12 9.64 -14.44 -2.57
N GLU A 13 10.13 -14.66 -1.37
CA GLU A 13 9.38 -15.36 -0.33
C GLU A 13 8.34 -14.46 0.32
N LEU A 14 7.15 -15.00 0.62
CA LEU A 14 6.12 -14.28 1.35
C LEU A 14 6.44 -14.30 2.84
N ASN A 15 6.31 -13.15 3.48
CA ASN A 15 6.56 -12.98 4.91
C ASN A 15 5.40 -12.25 5.57
N GLN A 16 4.96 -12.71 6.74
CA GLN A 16 4.08 -11.92 7.58
C GLN A 16 4.94 -10.98 8.40
N VAL A 17 4.84 -9.69 8.14
CA VAL A 17 5.66 -8.66 8.77
C VAL A 17 4.89 -8.02 9.90
N ASN A 18 5.49 -8.03 11.10
CA ASN A 18 4.96 -7.36 12.28
C ASN A 18 5.41 -5.90 12.26
N LEU A 19 4.47 -4.97 12.12
CA LEU A 19 4.77 -3.55 12.02
C LEU A 19 5.04 -2.89 13.37
N ASP A 20 4.80 -3.61 14.47
CA ASP A 20 5.05 -3.09 15.81
C ASP A 20 6.50 -3.26 16.28
N VAL A 21 7.29 -4.09 15.58
CA VAL A 21 8.69 -4.28 15.94
C VAL A 21 9.57 -3.18 15.35
N ALA A 22 10.80 -3.06 15.85
CA ALA A 22 11.77 -2.08 15.35
C ALA A 22 12.11 -2.32 13.89
N SER A 23 12.54 -1.28 13.19
CA SER A 23 12.84 -1.35 11.76
C SER A 23 13.87 -2.41 11.40
N ASP A 24 14.89 -2.57 12.24
CA ASP A 24 15.95 -3.57 12.03
C ASP A 24 15.50 -5.00 12.28
N GLU A 25 14.33 -5.19 12.89
CA GLU A 25 13.73 -6.51 13.11
C GLU A 25 12.77 -6.94 11.99
N LYS A 26 12.41 -6.03 11.10
CA LYS A 26 11.54 -6.33 9.96
C LYS A 26 12.38 -6.91 8.82
N ARG A 27 12.65 -8.22 8.89
CA ARG A 27 13.51 -8.91 7.93
C ARG A 27 12.87 -10.16 7.37
N CYS A 28 13.26 -10.49 6.15
CA CYS A 28 12.83 -11.74 5.52
C CYS A 28 13.39 -12.94 6.29
N THR A 29 12.52 -13.92 6.56
CA THR A 29 12.90 -15.12 7.30
C THR A 29 13.83 -16.03 6.48
N GLU A 30 13.81 -15.91 5.16
CA GLU A 30 14.64 -16.77 4.28
C GLU A 30 15.99 -16.15 3.93
N CYS A 31 16.02 -14.86 3.56
CA CYS A 31 17.27 -14.23 3.09
C CYS A 31 17.81 -13.15 4.01
N SER A 32 17.10 -12.81 5.07
CA SER A 32 17.49 -11.82 6.10
C SER A 32 17.57 -10.38 5.59
N LYS A 33 17.14 -10.09 4.37
CA LYS A 33 17.09 -8.72 3.87
C LYS A 33 15.95 -7.96 4.53
N PRO A 34 16.10 -6.64 4.74
CA PRO A 34 15.10 -5.86 5.46
C PRO A 34 13.85 -5.57 4.63
N PHE A 35 12.72 -5.41 5.32
CA PHE A 35 11.51 -4.82 4.78
C PHE A 35 11.47 -3.36 5.16
N LEU A 36 11.54 -2.46 4.17
CA LEU A 36 11.57 -1.02 4.40
C LEU A 36 10.14 -0.48 4.30
N MET A 37 9.58 -0.08 5.44
CA MET A 37 8.18 0.33 5.56
C MET A 37 7.99 1.85 5.57
N ASP A 38 9.06 2.60 5.40
CA ASP A 38 9.03 4.06 5.30
C ASP A 38 8.80 4.57 3.87
N ARG A 39 8.45 3.68 2.97
CA ARG A 39 8.28 3.96 1.54
C ARG A 39 7.23 3.05 0.95
N PRO A 40 6.68 3.40 -0.23
CA PRO A 40 5.73 2.52 -0.92
C PRO A 40 6.36 1.17 -1.27
N ILE A 41 5.55 0.13 -1.20
CA ILE A 41 5.95 -1.23 -1.57
C ILE A 41 5.31 -1.61 -2.91
N ARG A 42 5.97 -2.47 -3.67
CA ARG A 42 5.40 -3.01 -4.90
C ARG A 42 4.54 -4.22 -4.59
N ILE A 43 3.34 -4.25 -5.18
CA ILE A 43 2.40 -5.35 -4.99
C ILE A 43 2.04 -5.91 -6.37
N ASN A 44 2.18 -7.22 -6.54
CA ASN A 44 1.73 -7.92 -7.74
C ASN A 44 0.25 -8.27 -7.61
N GLN A 45 -0.47 -8.39 -8.73
CA GLN A 45 -1.90 -8.71 -8.65
C GLN A 45 -2.14 -10.06 -7.96
N GLU A 46 -1.23 -11.03 -8.10
CA GLU A 46 -1.35 -12.34 -7.45
C GLU A 46 -1.34 -12.22 -5.93
N ASP A 47 -0.69 -11.20 -5.40
CA ASP A 47 -0.54 -10.99 -3.97
C ASP A 47 -1.59 -10.05 -3.38
N PHE A 48 -2.50 -9.53 -4.20
CA PHE A 48 -3.45 -8.50 -3.76
C PHE A 48 -4.27 -8.93 -2.55
N LYS A 49 -4.87 -10.12 -2.61
CA LYS A 49 -5.67 -10.63 -1.49
C LYS A 49 -4.81 -10.75 -0.23
N THR A 50 -3.67 -11.39 -0.33
CA THR A 50 -2.79 -11.69 0.80
C THR A 50 -2.20 -10.42 1.41
N THR A 51 -1.71 -9.52 0.58
CA THR A 51 -1.04 -8.30 1.07
C THR A 51 -2.04 -7.21 1.44
N VAL A 52 -3.06 -6.98 0.63
CA VAL A 52 -3.98 -5.85 0.81
C VAL A 52 -5.20 -6.24 1.63
N LEU A 53 -5.93 -7.26 1.19
CA LEU A 53 -7.22 -7.57 1.83
C LEU A 53 -7.06 -8.23 3.19
N ASP A 54 -6.00 -9.01 3.39
CA ASP A 54 -5.76 -9.71 4.66
C ASP A 54 -4.94 -8.88 5.65
N SER A 55 -4.53 -7.66 5.28
CA SER A 55 -3.77 -6.78 6.16
C SER A 55 -4.59 -6.33 7.37
N THR A 56 -3.95 -6.29 8.55
CA THR A 56 -4.60 -5.78 9.76
C THR A 56 -4.47 -4.26 9.91
N VAL A 57 -3.69 -3.61 9.04
CA VAL A 57 -3.60 -2.15 8.97
C VAL A 57 -4.18 -1.66 7.64
N PRO A 58 -4.61 -0.40 7.57
CA PRO A 58 -5.06 0.16 6.29
C PRO A 58 -3.98 0.10 5.22
N VAL A 59 -4.37 -0.14 3.98
CA VAL A 59 -3.47 -0.15 2.83
C VAL A 59 -3.98 0.83 1.79
N LEU A 60 -3.16 1.80 1.45
CA LEU A 60 -3.44 2.74 0.36
C LEU A 60 -2.74 2.23 -0.89
N VAL A 61 -3.51 1.89 -1.92
CA VAL A 61 -2.98 1.28 -3.15
C VAL A 61 -3.02 2.29 -4.28
N ASP A 62 -1.86 2.52 -4.91
CA ASP A 62 -1.70 3.36 -6.09
C ASP A 62 -1.61 2.48 -7.33
N PHE A 63 -2.64 2.55 -8.18
CA PHE A 63 -2.62 1.92 -9.50
C PHE A 63 -2.01 2.92 -10.48
N TYR A 64 -0.83 2.59 -10.99
CA TYR A 64 -0.03 3.49 -11.82
C TYR A 64 0.40 2.81 -13.12
N ALA A 65 0.96 3.60 -14.03
CA ALA A 65 1.64 3.09 -15.21
C ALA A 65 2.89 3.93 -15.48
N ASP A 66 3.91 3.31 -16.04
CA ASP A 66 5.19 3.99 -16.30
C ASP A 66 5.07 5.13 -17.32
N TRP A 67 4.13 5.00 -18.25
CA TRP A 67 3.87 6.00 -19.30
C TRP A 67 3.00 7.17 -18.83
N CYS A 68 2.51 7.13 -17.64
CA CYS A 68 1.51 8.08 -17.12
C CYS A 68 2.19 9.27 -16.43
N GLY A 69 2.06 10.46 -17.00
CA GLY A 69 2.61 11.70 -16.44
C GLY A 69 2.05 12.04 -15.06
N PRO A 70 0.71 12.12 -14.90
CA PRO A 70 0.11 12.40 -13.60
C PRO A 70 0.48 11.39 -12.51
N CYS A 71 0.73 10.13 -12.87
CA CYS A 71 1.19 9.12 -11.89
C CYS A 71 2.52 9.51 -11.27
N LYS A 72 3.42 10.12 -12.06
CA LYS A 72 4.72 10.58 -11.57
C LYS A 72 4.57 11.72 -10.57
N MET A 73 3.54 12.53 -10.71
CA MET A 73 3.25 13.62 -9.77
C MET A 73 2.65 13.12 -8.46
N VAL A 74 2.05 11.95 -8.46
CA VAL A 74 1.53 11.30 -7.25
C VAL A 74 2.68 10.72 -6.41
N ASN A 75 3.77 10.30 -7.04
CA ASN A 75 4.86 9.62 -6.34
C ASN A 75 5.39 10.35 -5.10
N PRO A 76 5.76 11.65 -5.16
CA PRO A 76 6.24 12.32 -3.94
C PRO A 76 5.17 12.40 -2.85
N ILE A 77 3.90 12.47 -3.21
CA ILE A 77 2.80 12.50 -2.24
C ILE A 77 2.73 11.19 -1.46
N ILE A 78 2.73 10.06 -2.17
CA ILE A 78 2.63 8.76 -1.51
C ILE A 78 3.94 8.35 -0.82
N ASP A 79 5.09 8.82 -1.31
CA ASP A 79 6.35 8.63 -0.62
C ASP A 79 6.31 9.29 0.77
N ASP A 80 5.82 10.53 0.83
CA ASP A 80 5.68 11.26 2.09
C ASP A 80 4.68 10.59 3.03
N LEU A 81 3.57 10.10 2.50
CA LEU A 81 2.55 9.42 3.31
C LEU A 81 3.06 8.11 3.88
N ALA A 82 3.84 7.35 3.09
CA ALA A 82 4.43 6.10 3.55
C ALA A 82 5.40 6.33 4.71
N GLU A 83 6.21 7.37 4.61
CA GLU A 83 7.16 7.74 5.66
C GLU A 83 6.44 8.24 6.90
N PHE A 84 5.50 9.18 6.73
CA PHE A 84 4.79 9.80 7.84
C PHE A 84 3.95 8.81 8.64
N HIS A 85 3.27 7.90 7.96
CA HIS A 85 2.38 6.93 8.60
C HIS A 85 2.99 5.53 8.76
N GLN A 86 4.32 5.41 8.67
CA GLN A 86 4.95 4.09 8.77
C GLN A 86 4.55 3.39 10.07
N GLY A 87 4.26 2.10 9.96
CA GLY A 87 3.78 1.30 11.09
C GLY A 87 2.26 1.33 11.27
N ASN A 88 1.55 2.31 10.71
CA ASN A 88 0.11 2.47 10.86
C ASN A 88 -0.65 2.42 9.52
N LEU A 89 0.04 2.65 8.43
CA LEU A 89 -0.51 2.60 7.08
C LEU A 89 0.55 1.96 6.18
N VAL A 90 0.11 1.08 5.30
CA VAL A 90 0.97 0.55 4.23
C VAL A 90 0.57 1.24 2.95
N VAL A 91 1.55 1.77 2.22
CA VAL A 91 1.33 2.33 0.89
C VAL A 91 1.87 1.34 -0.14
N GLY A 92 1.01 0.90 -1.04
CA GLY A 92 1.36 -0.06 -2.07
C GLY A 92 1.21 0.52 -3.46
N LYS A 93 2.02 0.03 -4.39
CA LYS A 93 1.96 0.41 -5.81
C LYS A 93 1.72 -0.83 -6.65
N ILE A 94 0.75 -0.76 -7.54
CA ILE A 94 0.43 -1.84 -8.47
C ILE A 94 0.55 -1.29 -9.90
N ASP A 95 1.38 -1.96 -10.71
CA ASP A 95 1.52 -1.61 -12.13
C ASP A 95 0.27 -2.03 -12.88
N ALA A 96 -0.48 -1.05 -13.38
CA ALA A 96 -1.74 -1.28 -14.08
C ALA A 96 -1.57 -2.16 -15.32
N ASP A 97 -0.46 -2.01 -16.02
CA ASP A 97 -0.20 -2.80 -17.23
C ASP A 97 -0.02 -4.29 -16.93
N ARG A 98 0.29 -4.63 -15.68
CA ARG A 98 0.49 -6.02 -15.22
C ARG A 98 -0.63 -6.51 -14.31
N ALA A 99 -1.72 -5.76 -14.17
CA ALA A 99 -2.78 -6.07 -13.22
C ALA A 99 -4.16 -5.89 -13.82
N GLN A 100 -4.32 -6.17 -15.10
CA GLN A 100 -5.56 -5.92 -15.83
C GLN A 100 -6.74 -6.72 -15.30
N GLU A 101 -6.52 -7.98 -14.90
CA GLU A 101 -7.58 -8.81 -14.33
C GLU A 101 -8.09 -8.25 -13.01
N LEU A 102 -7.16 -7.84 -12.13
CA LEU A 102 -7.50 -7.22 -10.86
C LEU A 102 -8.27 -5.93 -11.09
N MET A 103 -7.79 -5.09 -11.99
CA MET A 103 -8.43 -3.80 -12.27
C MET A 103 -9.86 -3.97 -12.79
N GLN A 104 -10.12 -4.98 -13.60
CA GLN A 104 -11.47 -5.28 -14.05
C GLN A 104 -12.37 -5.69 -12.88
N LYS A 105 -11.87 -6.52 -11.97
CA LYS A 105 -12.63 -6.98 -10.81
C LYS A 105 -13.03 -5.86 -9.88
N ILE A 106 -12.13 -4.91 -9.65
CA ILE A 106 -12.38 -3.80 -8.72
C ILE A 106 -12.76 -2.51 -9.44
N LYS A 107 -12.99 -2.59 -10.76
CA LYS A 107 -13.48 -1.49 -11.59
C LYS A 107 -12.57 -0.26 -11.57
N VAL A 108 -11.29 -0.49 -11.74
CA VAL A 108 -10.31 0.57 -11.98
C VAL A 108 -10.15 0.72 -13.48
N THR A 109 -10.44 1.89 -14.02
CA THR A 109 -10.49 2.14 -15.48
C THR A 109 -9.48 3.17 -15.95
N SER A 110 -8.77 3.81 -15.04
CA SER A 110 -7.80 4.86 -15.39
C SER A 110 -6.66 4.90 -14.38
N VAL A 111 -5.57 5.56 -14.75
CA VAL A 111 -4.42 5.77 -13.87
C VAL A 111 -4.09 7.27 -13.81
N PRO A 112 -3.65 7.79 -12.65
CA PRO A 112 -3.57 7.08 -11.38
C PRO A 112 -4.95 6.91 -10.74
N THR A 113 -5.15 5.81 -10.05
CA THR A 113 -6.29 5.60 -9.17
C THR A 113 -5.74 5.11 -7.84
N LEU A 114 -6.10 5.80 -6.76
CA LEU A 114 -5.69 5.41 -5.42
C LEU A 114 -6.90 4.93 -4.65
N ILE A 115 -6.78 3.76 -4.04
CA ILE A 115 -7.86 3.15 -3.27
C ILE A 115 -7.37 2.82 -1.88
N LEU A 116 -8.12 3.25 -0.88
CA LEU A 116 -7.87 2.89 0.51
C LEU A 116 -8.67 1.65 0.85
N PHE A 117 -7.97 0.61 1.30
CA PHE A 117 -8.58 -0.62 1.81
C PHE A 117 -8.36 -0.69 3.31
N LYS A 118 -9.40 -1.09 4.03
CA LYS A 118 -9.33 -1.31 5.47
C LYS A 118 -10.20 -2.51 5.82
N SER A 119 -9.62 -3.44 6.57
CA SER A 119 -10.32 -4.67 6.99
C SER A 119 -10.90 -5.44 5.80
N GLY A 120 -10.15 -5.49 4.70
CA GLY A 120 -10.55 -6.24 3.50
C GLY A 120 -11.54 -5.54 2.59
N GLU A 121 -11.89 -4.28 2.87
CA GLU A 121 -12.91 -3.56 2.11
C GLU A 121 -12.39 -2.24 1.57
N GLU A 122 -12.88 -1.84 0.41
CA GLU A 122 -12.61 -0.52 -0.15
C GLU A 122 -13.36 0.53 0.67
N VAL A 123 -12.64 1.51 1.21
CA VAL A 123 -13.20 2.58 2.05
C VAL A 123 -13.39 3.86 1.24
N SER A 124 -12.43 4.21 0.40
CA SER A 124 -12.48 5.43 -0.40
C SER A 124 -11.59 5.28 -1.63
N ARG A 125 -11.82 6.16 -2.61
CA ARG A 125 -11.13 6.10 -3.90
C ARG A 125 -10.89 7.50 -4.42
N SER A 126 -9.69 7.74 -4.94
CA SER A 126 -9.32 8.97 -5.64
C SER A 126 -8.93 8.63 -7.06
N ILE A 127 -9.50 9.33 -8.04
CA ILE A 127 -9.24 9.10 -9.46
C ILE A 127 -8.53 10.33 -10.02
N GLY A 128 -7.34 10.12 -10.58
CA GLY A 128 -6.52 11.20 -11.10
C GLY A 128 -5.64 11.84 -10.03
N LEU A 129 -5.09 12.98 -10.36
CA LEU A 129 -4.19 13.71 -9.45
C LEU A 129 -5.01 14.60 -8.51
N GLU A 130 -5.27 14.12 -7.32
CA GLU A 130 -6.04 14.80 -6.29
C GLU A 130 -5.26 14.84 -4.96
N PRO A 131 -4.22 15.68 -4.84
CA PRO A 131 -3.31 15.65 -3.68
C PRO A 131 -3.99 15.77 -2.33
N GLU A 132 -4.94 16.70 -2.20
CA GLU A 132 -5.62 16.94 -0.91
C GLU A 132 -6.49 15.75 -0.52
N LYS A 133 -7.19 15.17 -1.49
CA LYS A 133 -8.04 14.00 -1.24
C LYS A 133 -7.20 12.79 -0.83
N ILE A 134 -6.07 12.58 -1.49
CA ILE A 134 -5.18 11.45 -1.20
C ILE A 134 -4.65 11.57 0.24
N LYS A 135 -4.22 12.77 0.64
CA LYS A 135 -3.73 13.02 2.00
C LYS A 135 -4.83 12.79 3.03
N GLU A 136 -6.03 13.30 2.75
CA GLU A 136 -7.18 13.13 3.64
C GLU A 136 -7.55 11.66 3.82
N MET A 137 -7.52 10.87 2.75
CA MET A 137 -7.79 9.44 2.82
C MET A 137 -6.84 8.74 3.79
N ALA A 138 -5.54 9.02 3.67
CA ALA A 138 -4.52 8.43 4.53
C ALA A 138 -4.70 8.87 5.99
N ASP A 139 -4.86 10.16 6.23
CA ASP A 139 -4.99 10.72 7.57
C ASP A 139 -6.23 10.18 8.27
N THR A 140 -7.37 10.12 7.57
CA THR A 140 -8.62 9.61 8.12
C THR A 140 -8.53 8.13 8.47
N ALA A 141 -7.85 7.35 7.65
CA ALA A 141 -7.68 5.92 7.90
C ALA A 141 -6.91 5.66 9.20
N VAL A 142 -5.83 6.40 9.40
CA VAL A 142 -4.99 6.26 10.60
C VAL A 142 -5.70 6.76 11.85
N GLU A 143 -6.39 7.88 11.77
CA GLU A 143 -7.15 8.44 12.89
C GLU A 143 -8.20 7.47 13.43
N ARG A 144 -8.85 6.70 12.54
CA ARG A 144 -9.87 5.72 12.94
C ARG A 144 -9.30 4.55 13.73
N ASP A 145 -8.00 4.31 13.63
CA ASP A 145 -7.33 3.23 14.33
C ASP A 145 -6.78 3.67 15.68
N LEU A 146 -6.85 4.97 15.98
CA LEU A 146 -6.42 5.48 17.28
C LEU A 146 -7.48 5.18 18.33
N PRO A 147 -7.04 4.81 19.56
CA PRO A 147 -8.00 4.65 20.65
C PRO A 147 -8.70 5.98 20.88
N ASN A 148 -10.00 5.91 21.16
CA ASN A 148 -10.77 7.08 21.49
C ASN A 148 -10.22 7.70 22.76
N GLY A 149 -9.43 8.70 22.56
CA GLY A 149 -8.93 9.48 23.67
C GLY A 149 -9.81 10.66 23.85
#